data_7c047713a5e9233b6fff78e8382309f0
#
_entry.id   7c047713a5e9233b6fff78e8382309f0
#
_cell.length_a   1.000
_cell.length_b   1.000
_cell.length_c   1.000
_cell.angle_alpha   90.00
_cell.angle_beta   90.00
_cell.angle_gamma   90.00
#
_symmetry.space_group_name_H-M   'P 1'
#
loop_
_entity.id
_entity.type
_entity.pdbx_description
1 polymer ?
#
loop_
_entity_poly.entity_id
_entity_poly.type
_entity_poly.pdbx_seq_one_letter_code
_entity_poly.pdbx_strand_id
1 'polypeptide(L)'
;MAIVLDADVVIRGEKGTFDLKSWVKARPNDRFEIAAITVAELWHGVERATGTHKVTRQRYLDALLKSLPIIPYTEQTAYEHARIWAELEASGKMIGFYDLIVGATALERGSEVATFNKRHFGQIKGLSVIEPK
;
A
#
# COMPACT_ATOMS: atom_id res chain seq x y z
N MET A 1 9.54 -9.62 -9.21
CA MET A 1 8.11 -9.38 -8.97
C MET A 1 7.91 -7.97 -8.43
N ALA A 2 6.93 -7.27 -8.90
CA ALA A 2 6.60 -5.97 -8.36
C ALA A 2 5.67 -6.13 -7.16
N ILE A 3 5.95 -5.41 -6.10
CA ILE A 3 5.23 -5.49 -4.82
C ILE A 3 4.79 -4.08 -4.43
N VAL A 4 3.49 -3.90 -4.29
CA VAL A 4 2.91 -2.64 -3.82
C VAL A 4 2.81 -2.71 -2.30
N LEU A 5 3.42 -1.74 -1.62
CA LEU A 5 3.41 -1.67 -0.16
C LEU A 5 2.13 -0.99 0.33
N ASP A 6 1.39 -1.67 1.21
CA ASP A 6 0.27 -1.06 1.90
C ASP A 6 0.79 -0.08 2.98
N ALA A 7 -0.04 0.88 3.34
CA ALA A 7 0.32 1.91 4.33
C ALA A 7 0.75 1.31 5.68
N ASP A 8 0.13 0.22 6.11
CA ASP A 8 0.45 -0.39 7.41
C ASP A 8 1.90 -0.91 7.47
N VAL A 9 2.44 -1.40 6.35
CA VAL A 9 3.84 -1.85 6.28
C VAL A 9 4.78 -0.67 6.49
N VAL A 10 4.49 0.46 5.85
CA VAL A 10 5.27 1.70 5.99
C VAL A 10 5.16 2.25 7.41
N ILE A 11 3.96 2.28 7.97
CA ILE A 11 3.72 2.78 9.33
C ILE A 11 4.45 1.94 10.36
N ARG A 12 4.40 0.62 10.26
CA ARG A 12 5.12 -0.26 11.18
C ARG A 12 6.63 -0.11 11.03
N GLY A 13 7.12 0.13 9.81
CA GLY A 13 8.53 0.44 9.57
C GLY A 13 8.95 1.73 10.28
N GLU A 14 8.13 2.76 10.21
CA GLU A 14 8.38 4.03 10.90
C GLU A 14 8.39 3.86 12.43
N LYS A 15 7.43 3.10 12.96
CA LYS A 15 7.31 2.88 14.41
C LYS A 15 8.34 1.89 14.97
N GLY A 16 9.08 1.20 14.11
CA GLY A 16 10.06 0.21 14.53
C GLY A 16 9.49 -1.13 14.95
N THR A 17 8.20 -1.37 14.72
CA THR A 17 7.57 -2.66 15.03
C THR A 17 7.80 -3.70 13.93
N PHE A 18 8.32 -3.26 12.79
CA PHE A 18 8.69 -4.11 11.68
C PHE A 18 9.93 -3.52 11.00
N ASP A 19 10.95 -4.35 10.74
CA ASP A 19 12.17 -3.90 10.08
C ASP A 19 12.01 -3.93 8.55
N LEU A 20 11.38 -2.87 8.03
CA LEU A 20 11.10 -2.74 6.60
C LEU A 20 12.38 -2.75 5.77
N LYS A 21 13.40 -2.05 6.22
CA LYS A 21 14.67 -1.94 5.50
C LYS A 21 15.33 -3.30 5.30
N SER A 22 15.39 -4.12 6.33
CA SER A 22 15.97 -5.47 6.26
C SER A 22 15.13 -6.39 5.37
N TRP A 23 13.81 -6.27 5.46
CA TRP A 23 12.91 -7.08 4.66
C TRP A 23 13.09 -6.79 3.16
N VAL A 24 13.19 -5.52 2.80
CA VAL A 24 13.43 -5.08 1.42
C VAL A 24 14.81 -5.55 0.93
N LYS A 25 15.84 -5.41 1.76
CA LYS A 25 17.21 -5.86 1.41
C LYS A 25 17.30 -7.37 1.16
N ALA A 26 16.48 -8.14 1.85
CA ALA A 26 16.45 -9.59 1.69
C ALA A 26 15.76 -10.02 0.39
N ARG A 27 15.19 -9.09 -0.36
CA ARG A 27 14.45 -9.35 -1.60
C ARG A 27 15.01 -8.53 -2.76
N PRO A 28 16.28 -8.75 -3.15
CA PRO A 28 16.94 -7.89 -4.13
C PRO A 28 16.38 -8.02 -5.55
N ASN A 29 15.65 -9.11 -5.82
CA ASN A 29 15.05 -9.33 -7.13
C ASN A 29 13.62 -8.80 -7.25
N ASP A 30 13.05 -8.29 -6.15
CA ASP A 30 11.72 -7.71 -6.14
C ASP A 30 11.81 -6.20 -6.28
N ARG A 31 10.79 -5.61 -6.90
CA ARG A 31 10.65 -4.16 -7.02
C ARG A 31 9.54 -3.72 -6.10
N PHE A 32 9.81 -2.70 -5.30
CA PHE A 32 8.83 -2.18 -4.35
C PHE A 32 8.25 -0.87 -4.90
N GLU A 33 6.94 -0.76 -4.82
CA GLU A 33 6.17 0.36 -5.35
C GLU A 33 5.15 0.81 -4.32
N ILE A 34 4.62 2.01 -4.49
CA ILE A 34 3.57 2.52 -3.62
C ILE A 34 2.49 3.18 -4.48
N ALA A 35 1.22 2.93 -4.14
CA ALA A 35 0.11 3.56 -4.83
C ALA A 35 -0.01 5.03 -4.42
N ALA A 36 -0.42 5.88 -5.36
CA ALA A 36 -0.60 7.31 -5.07
C ALA A 36 -1.57 7.56 -3.91
N ILE A 37 -2.63 6.76 -3.80
CA ILE A 37 -3.58 6.89 -2.69
C ILE A 37 -2.91 6.62 -1.34
N THR A 38 -1.93 5.73 -1.30
CA THR A 38 -1.18 5.43 -0.08
C THR A 38 -0.33 6.61 0.36
N VAL A 39 0.21 7.38 -0.60
CA VAL A 39 0.91 8.63 -0.27
C VAL A 39 -0.03 9.57 0.48
N ALA A 40 -1.29 9.68 0.02
CA ALA A 40 -2.27 10.53 0.69
C ALA A 40 -2.57 10.04 2.11
N GLU A 41 -2.71 8.72 2.31
CA GLU A 41 -2.92 8.16 3.65
C GLU A 41 -1.76 8.48 4.59
N LEU A 42 -0.54 8.27 4.11
CA LEU A 42 0.67 8.49 4.92
C LEU A 42 0.87 9.98 5.22
N TRP A 43 0.68 10.83 4.21
CA TRP A 43 0.87 12.27 4.36
C TRP A 43 -0.23 12.93 5.21
N HIS A 44 -1.44 12.35 5.22
CA HIS A 44 -2.49 12.76 6.14
C HIS A 44 -2.00 12.64 7.59
N GLY A 45 -1.25 11.58 7.89
CA GLY A 45 -0.62 11.42 9.20
C GLY A 45 0.39 12.53 9.52
N VAL A 46 1.14 13.00 8.52
CA VAL A 46 2.07 14.13 8.68
C VAL A 46 1.30 15.41 8.97
N GLU A 47 0.25 15.68 8.20
CA GLU A 47 -0.56 16.90 8.35
C GLU A 47 -1.23 16.99 9.72
N ARG A 48 -1.60 15.85 10.30
CA ARG A 48 -2.24 15.78 11.62
C ARG A 48 -1.23 15.85 12.78
N ALA A 49 0.03 15.54 12.54
CA ALA A 49 1.05 15.55 13.57
C ALA A 49 1.49 16.99 13.90
N THR A 50 2.08 17.18 15.07
CA THR A 50 2.54 18.49 15.52
C THR A 50 3.95 18.39 16.10
N GLY A 51 4.65 19.53 16.17
CA GLY A 51 5.94 19.65 16.82
C GLY A 51 7.03 18.76 16.20
N THR A 52 7.89 18.22 17.05
CA THR A 52 8.99 17.35 16.62
C THR A 52 8.51 16.07 16.01
N HIS A 53 7.35 15.57 16.42
CA HIS A 53 6.75 14.35 15.88
C HIS A 53 6.42 14.52 14.38
N LYS A 54 5.88 15.69 14.02
CA LYS A 54 5.59 16.02 12.61
C LYS A 54 6.87 16.03 11.78
N VAL A 55 7.92 16.68 12.27
CA VAL A 55 9.21 16.79 11.59
C VAL A 55 9.82 15.40 11.38
N THR A 56 9.81 14.56 12.40
CA THR A 56 10.38 13.21 12.34
C THR A 56 9.63 12.34 11.33
N ARG A 57 8.31 12.38 11.36
CA ARG A 57 7.48 11.60 10.42
C ARG A 57 7.69 12.07 8.99
N GLN A 58 7.71 13.38 8.78
CA GLN A 58 7.92 13.95 7.46
C GLN A 58 9.27 13.53 6.87
N ARG A 59 10.34 13.57 7.68
CA ARG A 59 11.67 13.13 7.24
C ARG A 59 11.68 11.66 6.82
N TYR A 60 11.05 10.81 7.61
CA TYR A 60 10.97 9.40 7.31
C TYR A 60 10.26 9.16 5.97
N LEU A 61 9.11 9.79 5.78
CA LEU A 61 8.32 9.63 4.56
C LEU A 61 9.01 10.24 3.34
N ASP A 62 9.63 11.40 3.48
CA ASP A 62 10.40 12.01 2.38
C ASP A 62 11.50 11.07 1.88
N ALA A 63 12.25 10.48 2.81
CA ALA A 63 13.33 9.55 2.46
C ALA A 63 12.78 8.29 1.78
N LEU A 64 11.70 7.73 2.31
CA LEU A 64 11.10 6.52 1.75
C LEU A 64 10.53 6.77 0.36
N LEU A 65 9.75 7.82 0.19
CA LEU A 65 9.06 8.12 -1.06
C LEU A 65 10.01 8.48 -2.20
N LYS A 66 11.22 8.98 -1.88
CA LYS A 66 12.25 9.21 -2.89
C LYS A 66 12.80 7.92 -3.49
N SER A 67 12.73 6.82 -2.74
CA SER A 67 13.31 5.54 -3.15
C SER A 67 12.29 4.61 -3.81
N LEU A 68 11.01 4.98 -3.85
CA LEU A 68 9.94 4.13 -4.37
C LEU A 68 9.23 4.79 -5.54
N PRO A 69 8.99 4.04 -6.63
CA PRO A 69 8.07 4.51 -7.67
C PRO A 69 6.66 4.69 -7.09
N ILE A 70 6.03 5.80 -7.43
CA ILE A 70 4.65 6.08 -7.03
C ILE A 70 3.76 5.79 -8.22
N ILE A 71 2.82 4.87 -8.04
CA ILE A 71 1.94 4.41 -9.11
C ILE A 71 0.67 5.25 -9.12
N PRO A 72 0.41 6.00 -10.20
CA PRO A 72 -0.76 6.87 -10.26
C PRO A 72 -2.06 6.09 -10.42
N TYR A 73 -3.15 6.70 -9.98
CA TYR A 73 -4.49 6.21 -10.25
C TYR A 73 -4.89 6.70 -11.65
N THR A 74 -4.96 5.78 -12.60
CA THR A 74 -5.26 6.09 -13.99
C THR A 74 -6.68 5.65 -14.37
N GLU A 75 -7.07 5.92 -15.61
CA GLU A 75 -8.34 5.41 -16.12
C GLU A 75 -8.41 3.88 -16.05
N GLN A 76 -7.31 3.20 -16.35
CA GLN A 76 -7.26 1.73 -16.24
C GLN A 76 -7.45 1.25 -14.80
N THR A 77 -6.86 1.95 -13.86
CA THR A 77 -7.06 1.67 -12.44
C THR A 77 -8.55 1.84 -12.07
N ALA A 78 -9.19 2.86 -12.63
CA ALA A 78 -10.61 3.12 -12.37
C ALA A 78 -11.51 1.96 -12.83
N TYR A 79 -11.22 1.37 -13.98
CA TYR A 79 -11.98 0.21 -14.47
C TYR A 79 -11.80 -1.01 -13.56
N GLU A 80 -10.59 -1.30 -13.13
CA GLU A 80 -10.32 -2.38 -12.17
C GLU A 80 -10.98 -2.12 -10.82
N HIS A 81 -10.91 -0.88 -10.35
CA HIS A 81 -11.54 -0.45 -9.12
C HIS A 81 -13.05 -0.70 -9.16
N ALA A 82 -13.71 -0.29 -10.24
CA ALA A 82 -15.14 -0.47 -10.39
C ALA A 82 -15.53 -1.96 -10.44
N ARG A 83 -14.75 -2.77 -11.13
CA ARG A 83 -14.99 -4.21 -11.26
C ARG A 83 -14.89 -4.92 -9.91
N ILE A 84 -13.82 -4.66 -9.16
CA ILE A 84 -13.61 -5.26 -7.84
C ILE A 84 -14.70 -4.83 -6.87
N TRP A 85 -15.04 -3.56 -6.90
CA TRP A 85 -16.09 -2.99 -6.05
C TRP A 85 -17.43 -3.72 -6.28
N ALA A 86 -17.82 -3.86 -7.54
CA ALA A 86 -19.05 -4.54 -7.89
C ALA A 86 -19.04 -6.02 -7.47
N GLU A 87 -17.92 -6.71 -7.64
CA GLU A 87 -17.78 -8.12 -7.23
C GLU A 87 -17.89 -8.29 -5.71
N LEU A 88 -17.27 -7.38 -4.95
CA LEU A 88 -17.34 -7.43 -3.49
C LEU A 88 -18.77 -7.18 -3.00
N GLU A 89 -19.46 -6.19 -3.58
CA GLU A 89 -20.86 -5.91 -3.24
C GLU A 89 -21.75 -7.11 -3.56
N ALA A 90 -21.57 -7.73 -4.72
CA ALA A 90 -22.37 -8.88 -5.13
C ALA A 90 -22.15 -10.08 -4.19
N SER A 91 -20.98 -10.19 -3.59
CA SER A 91 -20.64 -11.27 -2.65
C SER A 91 -20.98 -10.91 -1.19
N GLY A 92 -21.56 -9.75 -0.95
CA GLY A 92 -21.85 -9.30 0.41
C GLY A 92 -20.60 -8.97 1.24
N LYS A 93 -19.49 -8.69 0.58
CA LYS A 93 -18.22 -8.40 1.23
C LYS A 93 -17.90 -6.90 1.13
N MET A 94 -17.17 -6.40 2.11
CA MET A 94 -16.73 -5.01 2.11
C MET A 94 -15.30 -4.92 2.61
N ILE A 95 -14.53 -4.05 1.98
CA ILE A 95 -13.19 -3.67 2.47
C ILE A 95 -13.09 -2.15 2.48
N GLY A 96 -12.12 -1.61 3.20
CA GLY A 96 -11.94 -0.17 3.29
C GLY A 96 -11.74 0.48 1.92
N PHE A 97 -12.20 1.73 1.79
CA PHE A 97 -12.13 2.48 0.54
C PHE A 97 -10.71 2.56 -0.02
N TYR A 98 -9.74 2.87 0.84
CA TYR A 98 -8.34 3.00 0.41
C TYR A 98 -7.73 1.64 0.05
N ASP A 99 -8.07 0.60 0.81
CA ASP A 99 -7.59 -0.77 0.53
C ASP A 99 -8.09 -1.24 -0.83
N LEU A 100 -9.32 -0.90 -1.18
CA LEU A 100 -9.90 -1.22 -2.48
C LEU A 100 -9.09 -0.59 -3.61
N ILE A 101 -8.71 0.68 -3.47
CA ILE A 101 -7.92 1.40 -4.47
C ILE A 101 -6.50 0.83 -4.57
N VAL A 102 -5.87 0.49 -3.44
CA VAL A 102 -4.55 -0.15 -3.43
C VAL A 102 -4.62 -1.50 -4.14
N GLY A 103 -5.63 -2.30 -3.83
CA GLY A 103 -5.84 -3.59 -4.49
C GLY A 103 -6.05 -3.46 -5.98
N ALA A 104 -6.84 -2.49 -6.42
CA ALA A 104 -7.08 -2.21 -7.83
C ALA A 104 -5.80 -1.80 -8.55
N THR A 105 -4.98 -0.96 -7.90
CA THR A 105 -3.69 -0.54 -8.45
C THR A 105 -2.77 -1.73 -8.67
N ALA A 106 -2.65 -2.59 -7.68
CA ALA A 106 -1.81 -3.78 -7.77
C ALA A 106 -2.32 -4.76 -8.83
N LEU A 107 -3.62 -4.99 -8.86
CA LEU A 107 -4.22 -5.95 -9.79
C LEU A 107 -4.06 -5.49 -11.25
N GLU A 108 -4.28 -4.21 -11.51
CA GLU A 108 -4.13 -3.63 -12.85
C GLU A 108 -2.69 -3.79 -13.36
N ARG A 109 -1.72 -3.75 -12.46
CA ARG A 109 -0.30 -3.87 -12.82
C ARG A 109 0.24 -5.30 -12.76
N GLY A 110 -0.57 -6.26 -12.33
CA GLY A 110 -0.09 -7.61 -12.09
C GLY A 110 0.90 -7.72 -10.94
N SER A 111 0.82 -6.80 -9.98
CA SER A 111 1.71 -6.76 -8.81
C SER A 111 1.09 -7.46 -7.62
N GLU A 112 1.93 -7.88 -6.68
CA GLU A 112 1.47 -8.35 -5.36
C GLU A 112 1.26 -7.16 -4.42
N VAL A 113 0.48 -7.37 -3.37
CA VAL A 113 0.36 -6.40 -2.27
C VAL A 113 1.04 -6.97 -1.03
N ALA A 114 1.92 -6.19 -0.41
CA ALA A 114 2.49 -6.51 0.90
C ALA A 114 1.70 -5.77 1.96
N THR A 115 1.10 -6.50 2.89
CA THR A 115 0.24 -5.94 3.93
C THR A 115 0.20 -6.85 5.15
N PHE A 116 -0.02 -6.27 6.32
CA PHE A 116 -0.35 -7.02 7.53
C PHE A 116 -1.87 -7.23 7.65
N ASN A 117 -2.66 -6.65 6.74
CA ASN A 117 -4.10 -6.82 6.70
C ASN A 117 -4.51 -7.79 5.59
N LYS A 118 -3.90 -8.95 5.62
CA LYS A 118 -4.08 -9.97 4.60
C LYS A 118 -5.54 -10.40 4.43
N ARG A 119 -6.30 -10.36 5.51
CA ARG A 119 -7.71 -10.72 5.53
C ARG A 119 -8.56 -9.86 4.59
N HIS A 120 -8.34 -8.54 4.58
CA HIS A 120 -9.08 -7.62 3.72
C HIS A 120 -8.69 -7.80 2.25
N PHE A 121 -7.39 -7.75 1.97
CA PHE A 121 -6.91 -7.87 0.58
C PHE A 121 -7.17 -9.25 0.00
N GLY A 122 -7.19 -10.29 0.83
CA GLY A 122 -7.49 -11.65 0.40
C GLY A 122 -8.90 -11.84 -0.14
N GLN A 123 -9.81 -10.89 0.10
CA GLN A 123 -11.16 -10.92 -0.44
C GLN A 123 -11.20 -10.50 -1.91
N ILE A 124 -10.14 -9.90 -2.42
CA ILE A 124 -10.07 -9.44 -3.82
C ILE A 124 -9.62 -10.62 -4.68
N LYS A 125 -10.52 -11.10 -5.52
CA LYS A 125 -10.25 -12.25 -6.40
C LYS A 125 -9.13 -11.92 -7.40
N GLY A 126 -8.16 -12.80 -7.50
CA GLY A 126 -7.06 -12.66 -8.44
C GLY A 126 -5.88 -11.86 -7.91
N LEU A 127 -5.99 -11.26 -6.73
CA LEU A 127 -4.91 -10.49 -6.14
C LEU A 127 -3.99 -11.39 -5.32
N SER A 128 -2.69 -11.29 -5.57
CA SER A 128 -1.67 -11.98 -4.78
C SER A 128 -1.27 -11.09 -3.60
N VAL A 129 -1.33 -11.65 -2.40
CA VAL A 129 -1.08 -10.91 -1.16
C VAL A 129 0.01 -11.60 -0.36
N ILE A 130 0.99 -10.83 0.10
CA ILE A 130 2.05 -11.34 0.97
C ILE A 130 2.05 -10.57 2.29
N GLU A 131 2.33 -11.30 3.36
CA GLU A 131 2.50 -10.68 4.68
C GLU A 131 3.99 -10.64 4.98
N PRO A 132 4.57 -9.45 5.21
CA PRO A 132 6.00 -9.35 5.51
C PRO A 132 6.35 -10.02 6.84
N LYS A 133 7.54 -10.60 6.89
CA LYS A 133 8.03 -11.28 8.09
C LYS A 133 9.43 -10.85 8.46
#